data_ac16ceee343c640cbac282fd6d13cf93
#
_entry.id   ac16ceee343c640cbac282fd6d13cf93
#
_cell.length_a   1.000
_cell.length_b   1.000
_cell.length_c   1.000
_cell.angle_alpha   90.00
_cell.angle_beta   90.00
_cell.angle_gamma   90.00
#
_symmetry.space_group_name_H-M   'P 1'
#
loop_
_entity.id
_entity.type
_entity.pdbx_description
1 polymer ?
#
loop_
_entity_poly.entity_id
_entity_poly.type
_entity_poly.pdbx_seq_one_letter_code
_entity_poly.pdbx_strand_id
1 'polypeptide(L)'
;RPTTSTPIYCEKCSELLPRPNVYENGKYRLMKGFTSAYRRMKWDLPSTALTTNLSYVSSDSKIHPSQNRVLSLYEAFRLHTISDFNYEWIRSDNKRVSDKLIREIIGESIPPRGLKVLLNHIVELYKGEDISLPTKQGDINQSLFPLL
;
A
#
# COMPACT_ATOMS: atom_id res chain seq x y z
N ARG A 1 -19.41 11.98 8.22
CA ARG A 1 -18.80 12.02 6.86
C ARG A 1 -19.91 12.22 5.84
N PRO A 2 -19.76 13.12 4.83
CA PRO A 2 -20.77 13.25 3.80
C PRO A 2 -20.92 11.94 3.03
N THR A 3 -22.15 11.51 2.83
CA THR A 3 -22.48 10.33 2.03
C THR A 3 -22.40 10.67 0.54
N THR A 4 -22.47 9.68 -0.35
CA THR A 4 -22.50 9.89 -1.81
C THR A 4 -23.71 10.69 -2.27
N SER A 5 -24.78 10.71 -1.50
CA SER A 5 -26.01 11.49 -1.75
C SER A 5 -25.99 12.90 -1.15
N THR A 6 -25.06 13.20 -0.23
CA THR A 6 -25.01 14.52 0.41
C THR A 6 -24.45 15.56 -0.55
N PRO A 7 -25.17 16.65 -0.88
CA PRO A 7 -24.63 17.71 -1.71
C PRO A 7 -23.46 18.41 -0.99
N ILE A 8 -22.45 18.79 -1.74
CA ILE A 8 -21.30 19.55 -1.23
C ILE A 8 -21.30 20.90 -1.96
N TYR A 9 -21.33 21.96 -1.19
CA TYR A 9 -21.30 23.34 -1.68
C TYR A 9 -19.92 23.94 -1.48
N CYS A 10 -19.56 24.87 -2.36
CA CYS A 10 -18.34 25.65 -2.22
C CYS A 10 -18.47 26.59 -1.03
N GLU A 11 -17.50 26.60 -0.13
CA GLU A 11 -17.50 27.48 1.05
C GLU A 11 -17.40 28.98 0.70
N LYS A 12 -16.88 29.32 -0.52
CA LYS A 12 -16.69 30.71 -0.97
C LYS A 12 -17.89 31.29 -1.73
N CYS A 13 -18.52 30.51 -2.59
CA CYS A 13 -19.59 30.97 -3.45
C CYS A 13 -20.93 30.28 -3.23
N SER A 14 -20.99 29.32 -2.33
CA SER A 14 -22.19 28.52 -2.04
C SER A 14 -22.77 27.74 -3.23
N GLU A 15 -22.04 27.68 -4.34
CA GLU A 15 -22.42 26.89 -5.52
C GLU A 15 -22.23 25.40 -5.26
N LEU A 16 -23.08 24.58 -5.87
CA LEU A 16 -23.00 23.13 -5.81
C LEU A 16 -21.74 22.65 -6.53
N LEU A 17 -20.86 21.97 -5.83
CA LEU A 17 -19.65 21.40 -6.41
C LEU A 17 -19.98 20.21 -7.31
N PRO A 18 -19.41 20.15 -8.53
CA PRO A 18 -19.60 19.04 -9.43
C PRO A 18 -19.02 17.75 -8.85
N ARG A 19 -19.71 16.64 -9.06
CA ARG A 19 -19.26 15.31 -8.68
C ARG A 19 -19.11 14.43 -9.91
N PRO A 20 -18.08 13.60 -10.00
CA PRO A 20 -17.94 12.64 -11.07
C PRO A 20 -19.14 11.69 -11.11
N ASN A 21 -19.74 11.55 -12.28
CA ASN A 21 -20.88 10.69 -12.52
C ASN A 21 -20.51 9.60 -13.54
N VAL A 22 -21.15 8.45 -13.39
CA VAL A 22 -21.11 7.34 -14.33
C VAL A 22 -22.51 7.15 -14.88
N TYR A 23 -22.61 6.97 -16.21
CA TYR A 23 -23.86 6.61 -16.86
C TYR A 23 -23.95 5.09 -16.95
N GLU A 24 -24.95 4.50 -16.29
CA GLU A 24 -25.13 3.06 -16.21
C GLU A 24 -26.63 2.74 -16.18
N ASN A 25 -27.06 1.79 -16.99
CA ASN A 25 -28.46 1.35 -17.09
C ASN A 25 -29.46 2.49 -17.36
N GLY A 26 -29.12 3.42 -18.25
CA GLY A 26 -29.98 4.54 -18.62
C GLY A 26 -30.08 5.67 -17.60
N LYS A 27 -29.30 5.65 -16.52
CA LYS A 27 -29.33 6.66 -15.46
C LYS A 27 -27.92 7.12 -15.07
N TYR A 28 -27.81 8.39 -14.67
CA TYR A 28 -26.59 8.91 -14.06
C TYR A 28 -26.56 8.55 -12.58
N ARG A 29 -25.47 7.96 -12.14
CA ARG A 29 -25.18 7.77 -10.72
C ARG A 29 -23.85 8.42 -10.34
N LEU A 30 -23.73 8.84 -9.08
CA LEU A 30 -22.46 9.33 -8.56
C LEU A 30 -21.42 8.19 -8.58
N MET A 31 -20.22 8.51 -9.06
CA MET A 31 -19.10 7.58 -9.00
C MET A 31 -18.75 7.29 -7.55
N LYS A 32 -18.73 6.03 -7.18
CA LYS A 32 -18.18 5.60 -5.90
C LYS A 32 -16.66 5.63 -6.03
N GLY A 33 -16.02 6.63 -5.42
CA GLY A 33 -14.57 6.67 -5.34
C GLY A 33 -14.02 5.54 -4.45
N PHE A 34 -12.77 5.20 -4.63
CA PHE A 34 -12.05 4.31 -3.72
C PHE A 34 -11.88 5.01 -2.36
N THR A 35 -12.36 4.37 -1.30
CA THR A 35 -12.31 4.95 0.06
C THR A 35 -10.89 5.08 0.60
N SER A 36 -9.94 4.40 0.00
CA SER A 36 -8.52 4.40 0.35
C SER A 36 -7.67 5.40 -0.47
N ALA A 37 -8.21 5.93 -1.58
CA ALA A 37 -7.51 6.90 -2.41
C ALA A 37 -7.22 8.22 -1.65
N TYR A 38 -6.08 8.85 -1.94
CA TYR A 38 -5.63 10.11 -1.33
C TYR A 38 -5.53 10.08 0.20
N ARG A 39 -5.36 8.91 0.80
CA ARG A 39 -5.19 8.76 2.25
C ARG A 39 -3.73 8.66 2.63
N ARG A 40 -3.42 9.20 3.80
CA ARG A 40 -2.13 8.99 4.44
C ARG A 40 -2.09 7.62 5.10
N MET A 41 -0.91 7.02 5.07
CA MET A 41 -0.58 5.93 5.99
C MET A 41 -0.68 6.42 7.43
N LYS A 42 -0.70 5.51 8.37
CA LYS A 42 -0.65 5.81 9.80
C LYS A 42 0.60 5.19 10.41
N TRP A 43 1.19 5.85 11.37
CA TRP A 43 2.37 5.36 12.06
C TRP A 43 2.11 4.12 12.90
N ASP A 44 0.91 4.04 13.46
CA ASP A 44 0.43 3.03 14.40
C ASP A 44 -0.29 1.85 13.74
N LEU A 45 -0.34 1.79 12.43
CA LEU A 45 -0.99 0.70 11.69
C LEU A 45 -0.04 0.11 10.64
N PRO A 46 -0.20 -1.19 10.34
CA PRO A 46 0.50 -1.82 9.24
C PRO A 46 0.26 -1.08 7.91
N SER A 47 1.27 -1.07 7.05
CA SER A 47 1.10 -0.59 5.69
C SER A 47 0.08 -1.45 4.94
N THR A 48 -0.70 -0.82 4.06
CA THR A 48 -1.43 -1.57 3.04
C THR A 48 -0.45 -2.18 2.05
N ALA A 49 -0.87 -3.23 1.33
CA ALA A 49 -0.03 -3.89 0.32
C ALA A 49 0.54 -2.87 -0.67
N LEU A 50 1.82 -2.94 -0.94
CA LEU A 50 2.45 -2.13 -1.98
C LEU A 50 2.00 -2.66 -3.35
N THR A 51 1.54 -1.78 -4.21
CA THR A 51 1.05 -2.10 -5.55
C THR A 51 1.89 -1.41 -6.61
N THR A 52 1.77 -1.83 -7.87
CA THR A 52 2.44 -1.18 -9.02
C THR A 52 2.17 0.33 -9.10
N ASN A 53 1.07 0.78 -8.55
CA ASN A 53 0.68 2.21 -8.50
C ASN A 53 1.27 2.98 -7.31
N LEU A 54 2.34 2.49 -6.69
CA LEU A 54 3.00 3.11 -5.54
C LEU A 54 3.47 4.55 -5.78
N SER A 55 3.64 4.95 -7.04
CA SER A 55 4.04 6.31 -7.42
C SER A 55 2.91 7.34 -7.37
N TYR A 56 1.67 6.91 -7.26
CA TYR A 56 0.51 7.78 -7.39
C TYR A 56 -0.16 8.05 -6.04
N VAL A 57 -0.38 9.32 -5.72
CA VAL A 57 -1.11 9.75 -4.52
C VAL A 57 -2.57 9.28 -4.49
N SER A 58 -3.13 8.98 -5.66
CA SER A 58 -4.47 8.41 -5.81
C SER A 58 -4.53 6.91 -5.53
N SER A 59 -3.38 6.26 -5.40
CA SER A 59 -3.29 4.86 -5.00
C SER A 59 -3.68 4.67 -3.55
N ASP A 60 -3.94 3.42 -3.18
CA ASP A 60 -4.43 3.03 -1.87
C ASP A 60 -3.50 3.45 -0.72
N SER A 61 -3.91 4.43 0.08
CA SER A 61 -3.28 4.89 1.32
C SER A 61 -1.73 4.93 1.27
N LYS A 62 -1.14 5.47 0.19
CA LYS A 62 0.32 5.49 -0.04
C LYS A 62 0.98 6.85 0.23
N ILE A 63 0.23 7.82 0.74
CA ILE A 63 0.79 9.10 1.12
C ILE A 63 1.52 8.95 2.45
N HIS A 64 2.74 9.49 2.52
CA HIS A 64 3.54 9.48 3.74
C HIS A 64 2.76 10.03 4.95
N PRO A 65 2.88 9.45 6.15
CA PRO A 65 2.05 9.80 7.32
C PRO A 65 2.06 11.29 7.66
N SER A 66 3.21 11.96 7.58
CA SER A 66 3.37 13.36 7.98
C SER A 66 3.79 14.31 6.86
N GLN A 67 4.26 13.79 5.70
CA GLN A 67 4.74 14.62 4.60
C GLN A 67 3.79 14.60 3.40
N ASN A 68 3.75 15.67 2.60
CA ASN A 68 2.90 15.79 1.42
C ASN A 68 3.54 15.14 0.19
N ARG A 69 3.87 13.84 0.29
CA ARG A 69 4.48 13.05 -0.78
C ARG A 69 4.08 11.58 -0.68
N VAL A 70 4.29 10.84 -1.73
CA VAL A 70 4.30 9.36 -1.69
C VAL A 70 5.56 8.86 -0.96
N LEU A 71 5.62 7.58 -0.68
CA LEU A 71 6.80 6.96 -0.10
C LEU A 71 8.03 7.14 -1.00
N SER A 72 9.19 7.37 -0.41
CA SER A 72 10.48 7.26 -1.10
C SER A 72 10.76 5.80 -1.49
N LEU A 73 11.73 5.57 -2.39
CA LEU A 73 12.15 4.21 -2.71
C LEU A 73 12.71 3.47 -1.48
N TYR A 74 13.47 4.17 -0.66
CA TYR A 74 14.03 3.59 0.58
C TYR A 74 12.93 3.14 1.56
N GLU A 75 11.91 3.97 1.77
CA GLU A 75 10.76 3.61 2.59
C GLU A 75 9.98 2.43 2.01
N ALA A 76 9.81 2.41 0.68
CA ALA A 76 9.19 1.28 0.00
C ALA A 76 10.01 -0.02 0.16
N PHE A 77 11.33 0.04 0.06
CA PHE A 77 12.22 -1.10 0.29
C PHE A 77 12.12 -1.64 1.71
N ARG A 78 12.07 -0.75 2.69
CA ARG A 78 11.89 -1.15 4.10
C ARG A 78 10.55 -1.83 4.33
N LEU A 79 9.45 -1.24 3.86
CA LEU A 79 8.11 -1.83 3.98
C LEU A 79 7.99 -3.15 3.24
N HIS A 80 8.69 -3.28 2.11
CA HIS A 80 8.74 -4.51 1.33
C HIS A 80 9.74 -5.54 1.88
N THR A 81 10.46 -5.20 2.94
CA THR A 81 11.45 -6.05 3.60
C THR A 81 12.62 -6.48 2.70
N ILE A 82 13.03 -5.61 1.77
CA ILE A 82 14.14 -5.84 0.84
C ILE A 82 15.32 -4.89 1.06
N SER A 83 15.27 -4.02 2.06
CA SER A 83 16.33 -3.05 2.36
C SER A 83 17.67 -3.70 2.71
N ASP A 84 17.65 -4.94 3.19
CA ASP A 84 18.82 -5.65 3.68
C ASP A 84 19.53 -6.48 2.57
N PHE A 85 18.99 -6.47 1.35
CA PHE A 85 19.57 -7.21 0.23
C PHE A 85 20.45 -6.28 -0.61
N ASN A 86 21.61 -6.80 -1.01
CA ASN A 86 22.46 -6.14 -1.99
C ASN A 86 22.00 -6.51 -3.40
N TYR A 87 21.47 -5.55 -4.12
CA TYR A 87 21.16 -5.67 -5.54
C TYR A 87 21.40 -4.33 -6.24
N GLU A 88 21.72 -4.44 -7.52
CA GLU A 88 21.92 -3.29 -8.37
C GLU A 88 20.73 -3.10 -9.29
N TRP A 89 20.23 -1.85 -9.36
CA TRP A 89 19.14 -1.47 -10.25
C TRP A 89 19.70 -1.04 -11.60
N ILE A 90 20.32 -2.01 -12.31
CA ILE A 90 20.94 -1.81 -13.61
C ILE A 90 20.25 -2.70 -14.64
N ARG A 91 20.01 -2.15 -15.81
CA ARG A 91 19.46 -2.88 -16.96
C ARG A 91 20.57 -3.60 -17.72
N SER A 92 20.20 -4.50 -18.64
CA SER A 92 21.15 -5.20 -19.53
C SER A 92 21.97 -4.27 -20.43
N ASP A 93 21.51 -3.04 -20.67
CA ASP A 93 22.22 -1.98 -21.39
C ASP A 93 23.11 -1.10 -20.49
N ASN A 94 23.41 -1.54 -19.29
CA ASN A 94 24.18 -0.83 -18.25
C ASN A 94 23.58 0.52 -17.80
N LYS A 95 22.31 0.78 -18.08
CA LYS A 95 21.65 1.99 -17.61
C LYS A 95 20.91 1.72 -16.31
N ARG A 96 20.84 2.73 -15.45
CA ARG A 96 20.05 2.67 -14.23
C ARG A 96 18.57 2.47 -14.55
N VAL A 97 17.92 1.59 -13.80
CA VAL A 97 16.46 1.42 -13.82
C VAL A 97 15.77 2.68 -13.30
N SER A 98 14.71 3.10 -13.95
CA SER A 98 13.95 4.27 -13.49
C SER A 98 13.25 3.99 -12.18
N ASP A 99 13.10 5.03 -11.34
CA ASP A 99 12.39 4.94 -10.07
C ASP A 99 10.93 4.45 -10.23
N LYS A 100 10.29 4.79 -11.34
CA LYS A 100 8.95 4.30 -11.67
C LYS A 100 8.96 2.79 -11.85
N LEU A 101 9.86 2.26 -12.66
CA LEU A 101 9.95 0.81 -12.92
C LEU A 101 10.35 0.04 -11.65
N ILE A 102 11.24 0.60 -10.82
CA ILE A 102 11.56 -0.01 -9.52
C ILE A 102 10.31 -0.15 -8.65
N ARG A 103 9.45 0.86 -8.60
CA ARG A 103 8.20 0.83 -7.85
C ARG A 103 7.19 -0.17 -8.40
N GLU A 104 7.12 -0.32 -9.71
CA GLU A 104 6.30 -1.33 -10.38
C GLU A 104 6.77 -2.74 -10.00
N ILE A 105 8.07 -3.00 -10.08
CA ILE A 105 8.68 -4.28 -9.68
C ILE A 105 8.38 -4.62 -8.21
N ILE A 106 8.54 -3.64 -7.30
CA ILE A 106 8.18 -3.82 -5.88
C ILE A 106 6.70 -4.20 -5.75
N GLY A 107 5.83 -3.50 -6.47
CA GLY A 107 4.39 -3.74 -6.41
C GLY A 107 3.93 -5.10 -6.96
N GLU A 108 4.73 -5.73 -7.81
CA GLU A 108 4.48 -7.07 -8.36
C GLU A 108 5.13 -8.19 -7.54
N SER A 109 6.09 -7.85 -6.69
CA SER A 109 6.83 -8.83 -5.90
C SER A 109 6.18 -9.11 -4.55
N ILE A 110 6.56 -10.24 -3.94
CA ILE A 110 6.10 -10.64 -2.62
C ILE A 110 7.17 -10.25 -1.58
N PRO A 111 6.79 -9.61 -0.44
CA PRO A 111 7.73 -9.28 0.62
C PRO A 111 8.47 -10.52 1.15
N PRO A 112 9.81 -10.60 1.03
CA PRO A 112 10.55 -11.84 1.34
C PRO A 112 10.40 -12.32 2.78
N ARG A 113 10.37 -11.40 3.75
CA ARG A 113 10.20 -11.79 5.17
C ARG A 113 8.79 -12.33 5.44
N GLY A 114 7.76 -11.76 4.82
CA GLY A 114 6.40 -12.28 4.92
C GLY A 114 6.29 -13.67 4.29
N LEU A 115 6.87 -13.85 3.10
CA LEU A 115 6.91 -15.15 2.44
C LEU A 115 7.67 -16.20 3.27
N LYS A 116 8.81 -15.81 3.88
CA LYS A 116 9.58 -16.70 4.74
C LYS A 116 8.75 -17.21 5.93
N VAL A 117 7.99 -16.36 6.59
CA VAL A 117 7.11 -16.75 7.71
C VAL A 117 6.06 -17.74 7.23
N LEU A 118 5.41 -17.45 6.10
CA LEU A 118 4.42 -18.35 5.52
C LEU A 118 5.00 -19.71 5.16
N LEU A 119 6.16 -19.72 4.49
CA LEU A 119 6.83 -20.97 4.10
C LEU A 119 7.29 -21.78 5.31
N ASN A 120 7.84 -21.15 6.34
CA ASN A 120 8.20 -21.84 7.56
C ASN A 120 6.98 -22.50 8.19
N HIS A 121 5.87 -21.77 8.30
CA HIS A 121 4.62 -22.33 8.82
C HIS A 121 4.13 -23.55 8.02
N ILE A 122 4.17 -23.47 6.69
CA ILE A 122 3.80 -24.59 5.81
C ILE A 122 4.72 -25.81 6.05
N VAL A 123 6.03 -25.56 6.15
CA VAL A 123 7.02 -26.64 6.40
C VAL A 123 6.78 -27.32 7.75
N GLU A 124 6.47 -26.55 8.77
CA GLU A 124 6.18 -27.06 10.12
C GLU A 124 4.89 -27.87 10.14
N LEU A 125 3.82 -27.37 9.50
CA LEU A 125 2.58 -28.14 9.30
C LEU A 125 2.83 -29.48 8.57
N TYR A 126 3.68 -29.44 7.53
CA TYR A 126 4.03 -30.64 6.77
C TYR A 126 4.80 -31.67 7.61
N LYS A 127 5.62 -31.20 8.55
CA LYS A 127 6.33 -32.09 9.51
C LYS A 127 5.45 -32.63 10.63
N GLY A 128 4.21 -32.18 10.74
CA GLY A 128 3.27 -32.58 11.80
C GLY A 128 3.56 -31.93 13.15
N GLU A 129 4.33 -30.86 13.18
CA GLU A 129 4.56 -30.06 14.39
C GLU A 129 3.36 -29.14 14.65
N ASP A 130 2.86 -29.18 15.89
CA ASP A 130 1.71 -28.38 16.32
C ASP A 130 2.17 -26.93 16.53
N ILE A 131 1.75 -26.00 15.64
CA ILE A 131 2.21 -24.62 15.67
C ILE A 131 1.12 -23.74 16.24
N SER A 132 1.40 -23.12 17.38
CA SER A 132 0.61 -22.01 17.87
C SER A 132 0.90 -20.74 17.05
N LEU A 133 -0.02 -20.33 16.19
CA LEU A 133 0.05 -19.00 15.54
C LEU A 133 -0.04 -17.90 16.60
N PRO A 134 0.75 -16.82 16.45
CA PRO A 134 0.62 -15.65 17.33
C PRO A 134 -0.80 -15.09 17.20
N THR A 135 -1.57 -15.15 18.28
CA THR A 135 -2.98 -14.81 18.31
C THR A 135 -3.25 -13.30 18.51
N LYS A 136 -2.20 -12.50 18.75
CA LYS A 136 -2.32 -11.07 18.99
C LYS A 136 -1.48 -10.26 18.00
N GLN A 137 -2.07 -9.17 17.47
CA GLN A 137 -1.42 -8.21 16.57
C GLN A 137 -0.07 -7.67 17.11
N GLY A 138 0.09 -7.58 18.45
CA GLY A 138 1.32 -7.14 19.11
C GLY A 138 2.49 -8.12 18.94
N ASP A 139 2.21 -9.42 18.93
CA ASP A 139 3.25 -10.45 18.85
C ASP A 139 3.88 -10.52 17.44
N ILE A 140 3.09 -10.22 16.41
CA ILE A 140 3.56 -10.16 15.03
C ILE A 140 4.55 -9.01 14.84
N ASN A 141 4.29 -7.86 15.45
CA ASN A 141 5.15 -6.68 15.32
C ASN A 141 6.49 -6.83 16.03
N GLN A 142 6.53 -7.55 17.17
CA GLN A 142 7.78 -7.76 17.92
C GLN A 142 8.69 -8.84 17.29
N SER A 143 8.10 -9.87 16.67
CA SER A 143 8.88 -10.95 16.06
C SER A 143 9.33 -10.66 14.62
N LEU A 144 8.55 -9.86 13.86
CA LEU A 144 8.85 -9.53 12.47
C LEU A 144 9.65 -8.25 12.27
N PHE A 145 9.61 -7.34 13.25
CA PHE A 145 10.26 -6.02 13.19
C PHE A 145 11.00 -5.70 14.51
N PRO A 146 12.09 -6.42 14.82
CA PRO A 146 12.99 -5.92 15.84
C PRO A 146 13.66 -4.66 15.27
N LEU A 147 13.31 -3.50 15.82
CA LEU A 147 13.88 -2.18 15.54
C LEU A 147 13.39 -1.50 14.23
N LEU A 148 12.34 -0.72 14.38
CA LEU A 148 12.22 0.58 13.73
C LEU A 148 12.73 1.67 14.67
#